data_962277e8ec452e8b9da08db5b9ea65b0
#
_entry.id   962277e8ec452e8b9da08db5b9ea65b0
#
_cell.length_a   1.000
_cell.length_b   1.000
_cell.length_c   1.000
_cell.angle_alpha   90.00
_cell.angle_beta   90.00
_cell.angle_gamma   90.00
#
_symmetry.space_group_name_H-M   'P 1'
#
loop_
_entity.id
_entity.type
_entity.pdbx_description
1 polymer ?
#
loop_
_entity_poly.entity_id
_entity_poly.type
_entity_poly.pdbx_seq_one_letter_code
_entity_poly.pdbx_strand_id
1 'polypeptide(L)'
;MTSSYSTDIVIFGGGIAGLWLLNRLRNQGYHAILLETDKLGSGQTLASQGIIHGGLKYALNGALSGAANIISGMPARWRSCLAGEAEIDLRGCRVLSEHYYMWSDSGFRSKLKTFLGSKSLNGRVSAVEKQDYPDFFKAATVEGTLYKLPDFVIDTKSLLEVLVKKQRDSIFKVSPGSYTFKRDGSGLINAISFSDGDTQFSLEAQKFIFSAGKGNQQLIDDASLAKPQSQLRPLNMVYVKGKNLPSVFVHCIGDSFSLTPKLTVTSHDDAKGETVWYLGGEIAESGVGKESDDQALSSKELLTTLFPWIDFNEMEFHCFPIDRSEANVRNNHRPEDAYFIEESNVLVAWPTKLTLTPNLADNIAEHLEASRVIPSRAAAEQNFSGVLEAAEIATSRWE
;
A
#
# COMPACT_ATOMS: atom_id res chain seq x y z
N MET A 1 -10.50 -7.67 -40.06
CA MET A 1 -10.94 -8.55 -38.94
C MET A 1 -10.31 -8.07 -37.69
N THR A 2 -11.08 -7.80 -36.66
CA THR A 2 -10.53 -7.39 -35.35
C THR A 2 -9.87 -8.63 -34.72
N SER A 3 -8.60 -8.52 -34.33
CA SER A 3 -7.89 -9.61 -33.65
C SER A 3 -8.57 -9.91 -32.31
N SER A 4 -8.74 -11.19 -31.96
CA SER A 4 -9.27 -11.62 -30.66
C SER A 4 -8.20 -12.33 -29.86
N TYR A 5 -8.08 -11.95 -28.61
CA TYR A 5 -7.17 -12.52 -27.62
C TYR A 5 -7.98 -13.07 -26.45
N SER A 6 -7.42 -14.01 -25.70
CA SER A 6 -8.05 -14.55 -24.51
C SER A 6 -7.05 -14.72 -23.37
N THR A 7 -7.53 -14.57 -22.14
CA THR A 7 -6.76 -14.80 -20.91
C THR A 7 -7.70 -15.36 -19.84
N ASP A 8 -7.18 -15.91 -18.76
CA ASP A 8 -8.05 -16.33 -17.66
C ASP A 8 -8.54 -15.13 -16.86
N ILE A 9 -7.63 -14.19 -16.56
CA ILE A 9 -7.89 -13.08 -15.65
C ILE A 9 -7.27 -11.79 -16.18
N VAL A 10 -8.06 -10.72 -16.22
CA VAL A 10 -7.57 -9.36 -16.46
C VAL A 10 -7.60 -8.57 -15.14
N ILE A 11 -6.46 -8.04 -14.75
CA ILE A 11 -6.31 -7.20 -13.57
C ILE A 11 -6.14 -5.74 -14.00
N PHE A 12 -6.96 -4.83 -13.50
CA PHE A 12 -6.81 -3.40 -13.69
C PHE A 12 -6.16 -2.76 -12.46
N GLY A 13 -5.10 -2.00 -12.69
CA GLY A 13 -4.37 -1.23 -11.68
C GLY A 13 -3.03 -1.85 -11.29
N GLY A 14 -1.96 -1.13 -11.63
CA GLY A 14 -0.56 -1.50 -11.40
C GLY A 14 -0.01 -1.05 -10.05
N GLY A 15 -0.88 -0.88 -9.04
CA GLY A 15 -0.46 -0.71 -7.65
C GLY A 15 -0.06 -2.02 -7.00
N ILE A 16 0.29 -1.96 -5.70
CA ILE A 16 0.74 -3.14 -4.95
C ILE A 16 -0.27 -4.29 -4.98
N ALA A 17 -1.57 -3.99 -4.92
CA ALA A 17 -2.61 -5.01 -4.93
C ALA A 17 -2.62 -5.80 -6.25
N GLY A 18 -2.65 -5.09 -7.39
CA GLY A 18 -2.67 -5.72 -8.70
C GLY A 18 -1.40 -6.48 -9.01
N LEU A 19 -0.23 -5.91 -8.71
CA LEU A 19 1.06 -6.58 -8.93
C LEU A 19 1.24 -7.81 -8.05
N TRP A 20 0.80 -7.78 -6.80
CA TRP A 20 0.81 -8.94 -5.92
C TRP A 20 -0.13 -10.03 -6.43
N LEU A 21 -1.37 -9.65 -6.77
CA LEU A 21 -2.35 -10.57 -7.35
C LEU A 21 -1.85 -11.22 -8.63
N LEU A 22 -1.25 -10.43 -9.54
CA LEU A 22 -0.66 -10.96 -10.77
C LEU A 22 0.36 -12.06 -10.48
N ASN A 23 1.32 -11.78 -9.59
CA ASN A 23 2.34 -12.76 -9.21
C ASN A 23 1.71 -14.00 -8.55
N ARG A 24 0.75 -13.80 -7.62
CA ARG A 24 0.08 -14.88 -6.90
C ARG A 24 -0.67 -15.80 -7.85
N LEU A 25 -1.49 -15.25 -8.73
CA LEU A 25 -2.34 -15.99 -9.65
C LEU A 25 -1.52 -16.71 -10.73
N ARG A 26 -0.49 -16.06 -11.26
CA ARG A 26 0.41 -16.71 -12.22
C ARG A 26 1.20 -17.85 -11.60
N ASN A 27 1.62 -17.73 -10.34
CA ASN A 27 2.25 -18.84 -9.58
C ASN A 27 1.28 -20.03 -9.38
N GLN A 28 -0.03 -19.80 -9.41
CA GLN A 28 -1.06 -20.84 -9.36
C GLN A 28 -1.45 -21.40 -10.74
N GLY A 29 -0.79 -20.94 -11.82
CA GLY A 29 -0.98 -21.41 -13.18
C GLY A 29 -2.06 -20.68 -13.99
N TYR A 30 -2.68 -19.63 -13.45
CA TYR A 30 -3.57 -18.78 -14.22
C TYR A 30 -2.79 -17.97 -15.27
N HIS A 31 -3.33 -17.87 -16.46
CA HIS A 31 -2.90 -16.89 -17.43
C HIS A 31 -3.56 -15.55 -17.10
N ALA A 32 -2.83 -14.72 -16.36
CA ALA A 32 -3.32 -13.41 -15.94
C ALA A 32 -2.47 -12.30 -16.55
N ILE A 33 -3.11 -11.19 -16.94
CA ILE A 33 -2.47 -9.96 -17.37
C ILE A 33 -2.91 -8.79 -16.52
N LEU A 34 -2.04 -7.77 -16.45
CA LEU A 34 -2.30 -6.54 -15.73
C LEU A 34 -2.28 -5.34 -16.68
N LEU A 35 -3.29 -4.51 -16.57
CA LEU A 35 -3.48 -3.28 -17.34
C LEU A 35 -3.39 -2.07 -16.42
N GLU A 36 -2.55 -1.09 -16.78
CA GLU A 36 -2.35 0.16 -16.06
C GLU A 36 -2.51 1.35 -17.01
N THR A 37 -3.19 2.39 -16.56
CA THR A 37 -3.44 3.60 -17.36
C THR A 37 -2.41 4.71 -17.17
N ASP A 38 -1.63 4.65 -16.09
CA ASP A 38 -0.55 5.59 -15.78
C ASP A 38 0.78 4.84 -15.65
N LYS A 39 1.51 5.06 -14.58
CA LYS A 39 2.73 4.33 -14.23
C LYS A 39 2.48 3.41 -13.04
N LEU A 40 3.15 2.29 -13.02
CA LEU A 40 3.02 1.30 -11.95
C LEU A 40 3.39 1.92 -10.60
N GLY A 41 2.48 1.82 -9.65
CA GLY A 41 2.66 2.33 -8.30
C GLY A 41 2.52 3.83 -8.13
N SER A 42 2.18 4.62 -9.16
CA SER A 42 2.07 6.09 -9.14
C SER A 42 1.08 6.65 -8.09
N GLY A 43 0.11 5.84 -7.66
CA GLY A 43 -0.87 6.20 -6.64
C GLY A 43 -0.38 5.93 -5.21
N GLN A 44 -1.25 5.31 -4.41
CA GLN A 44 -1.02 5.04 -2.98
C GLN A 44 0.22 4.18 -2.69
N THR A 45 0.70 3.38 -3.62
CA THR A 45 1.81 2.45 -3.37
C THR A 45 3.11 3.19 -3.09
N LEU A 46 3.57 4.07 -3.99
CA LEU A 46 4.76 4.88 -3.77
C LEU A 46 4.54 6.00 -2.76
N ALA A 47 3.28 6.43 -2.56
CA ALA A 47 2.92 7.37 -1.51
C ALA A 47 2.73 6.71 -0.13
N SER A 48 2.95 5.39 0.00
CA SER A 48 2.96 4.73 1.30
C SER A 48 4.34 4.85 1.97
N GLN A 49 4.35 4.83 3.29
CA GLN A 49 5.60 4.89 4.06
C GLN A 49 6.36 3.53 4.10
N GLY A 50 5.87 2.51 3.41
CA GLY A 50 6.51 1.19 3.38
C GLY A 50 6.46 0.41 4.69
N ILE A 51 5.65 0.83 5.67
CA ILE A 51 5.58 0.20 6.99
C ILE A 51 4.76 -1.09 6.91
N ILE A 52 5.36 -2.20 7.32
CA ILE A 52 4.69 -3.48 7.51
C ILE A 52 4.31 -3.62 8.98
N HIS A 53 3.03 -3.47 9.26
CA HIS A 53 2.49 -3.39 10.62
C HIS A 53 2.18 -4.75 11.23
N GLY A 54 2.51 -4.91 12.52
CA GLY A 54 2.03 -6.01 13.37
C GLY A 54 0.68 -5.74 14.06
N GLY A 55 0.03 -4.62 13.72
CA GLY A 55 -1.33 -4.35 14.18
C GLY A 55 -1.47 -3.93 15.64
N LEU A 56 -0.47 -3.28 16.22
CA LEU A 56 -0.48 -2.78 17.60
C LEU A 56 -1.80 -2.02 17.92
N LYS A 57 -2.26 -1.16 17.02
CA LYS A 57 -3.51 -0.39 17.17
C LYS A 57 -4.74 -1.27 17.42
N TYR A 58 -4.83 -2.45 16.80
CA TYR A 58 -5.95 -3.38 16.96
C TYR A 58 -5.90 -4.11 18.29
N ALA A 59 -4.70 -4.51 18.71
CA ALA A 59 -4.49 -5.11 20.04
C ALA A 59 -4.86 -4.13 21.17
N LEU A 60 -4.66 -2.83 20.94
CA LEU A 60 -5.00 -1.73 21.86
C LEU A 60 -6.48 -1.55 22.09
N ASN A 61 -7.28 -1.72 21.06
CA ASN A 61 -8.74 -1.56 21.14
C ASN A 61 -9.45 -2.75 21.82
N GLY A 62 -8.69 -3.72 22.36
CA GLY A 62 -9.26 -4.90 22.99
C GLY A 62 -9.96 -5.85 22.01
N ALA A 63 -9.86 -5.57 20.72
CA ALA A 63 -10.46 -6.37 19.68
C ALA A 63 -9.65 -7.66 19.47
N LEU A 64 -10.03 -8.73 20.11
CA LEU A 64 -9.71 -10.11 19.70
C LEU A 64 -10.51 -10.46 18.43
N SER A 65 -10.62 -9.50 17.48
CA SER A 65 -11.32 -9.72 16.22
C SER A 65 -10.45 -10.55 15.27
N GLY A 66 -11.07 -11.27 14.34
CA GLY A 66 -10.34 -12.01 13.31
C GLY A 66 -9.31 -11.14 12.58
N ALA A 67 -9.65 -9.86 12.30
CA ALA A 67 -8.79 -8.86 11.68
C ALA A 67 -7.51 -8.58 12.50
N ALA A 68 -7.61 -8.50 13.83
CA ALA A 68 -6.45 -8.31 14.71
C ALA A 68 -5.47 -9.50 14.65
N ASN A 69 -5.99 -10.70 14.51
CA ASN A 69 -5.17 -11.91 14.38
C ASN A 69 -4.47 -11.97 13.01
N ILE A 70 -5.18 -11.68 11.94
CA ILE A 70 -4.63 -11.64 10.57
C ILE A 70 -3.46 -10.67 10.49
N ILE A 71 -3.67 -9.41 10.87
CA ILE A 71 -2.64 -8.38 10.76
C ILE A 71 -1.41 -8.67 11.63
N SER A 72 -1.60 -9.34 12.76
CA SER A 72 -0.49 -9.68 13.66
C SER A 72 0.50 -10.69 13.09
N GLY A 73 0.07 -11.55 12.17
CA GLY A 73 0.91 -12.51 11.46
C GLY A 73 1.63 -11.91 10.23
N MET A 74 1.21 -10.73 9.77
CA MET A 74 1.72 -10.16 8.52
C MET A 74 3.23 -9.86 8.54
N PRO A 75 3.84 -9.30 9.60
CA PRO A 75 5.28 -9.08 9.60
C PRO A 75 6.09 -10.36 9.36
N ALA A 76 5.70 -11.47 9.98
CA ALA A 76 6.38 -12.75 9.76
C ALA A 76 6.19 -13.24 8.31
N ARG A 77 4.98 -13.15 7.78
CA ARG A 77 4.68 -13.53 6.39
C ARG A 77 5.46 -12.71 5.37
N TRP A 78 5.51 -11.40 5.53
CA TRP A 78 6.30 -10.53 4.66
C TRP A 78 7.79 -10.88 4.73
N ARG A 79 8.32 -11.20 5.93
CA ARG A 79 9.72 -11.65 6.08
C ARG A 79 9.98 -12.96 5.34
N SER A 80 9.05 -13.91 5.40
CA SER A 80 9.16 -15.15 4.61
C SER A 80 9.14 -14.89 3.10
N CYS A 81 8.33 -13.93 2.62
CA CYS A 81 8.38 -13.51 1.23
C CYS A 81 9.73 -12.85 0.86
N LEU A 82 10.28 -11.99 1.74
CA LEU A 82 11.60 -11.37 1.55
C LEU A 82 12.74 -12.38 1.54
N ALA A 83 12.61 -13.47 2.28
CA ALA A 83 13.55 -14.62 2.26
C ALA A 83 13.37 -15.53 1.04
N GLY A 84 12.28 -15.37 0.27
CA GLY A 84 11.92 -16.23 -0.86
C GLY A 84 11.36 -17.59 -0.43
N GLU A 85 10.81 -17.68 0.78
CA GLU A 85 10.30 -18.91 1.40
C GLU A 85 8.77 -19.02 1.42
N ALA A 86 8.08 -18.00 0.87
CA ALA A 86 6.63 -17.95 0.84
C ALA A 86 6.08 -17.88 -0.61
N GLU A 87 4.78 -17.64 -0.73
CA GLU A 87 4.02 -17.68 -1.98
C GLU A 87 4.53 -16.71 -3.06
N ILE A 88 5.17 -15.62 -2.66
CA ILE A 88 5.82 -14.65 -3.55
C ILE A 88 7.26 -14.44 -3.06
N ASP A 89 8.20 -14.65 -3.97
CA ASP A 89 9.61 -14.41 -3.71
C ASP A 89 9.92 -12.91 -3.90
N LEU A 90 10.18 -12.21 -2.81
CA LEU A 90 10.54 -10.80 -2.77
C LEU A 90 12.04 -10.55 -2.57
N ARG A 91 12.90 -11.54 -2.82
CA ARG A 91 14.36 -11.33 -2.76
C ARG A 91 14.78 -10.23 -3.72
N GLY A 92 15.53 -9.26 -3.20
CA GLY A 92 15.89 -8.03 -3.89
C GLY A 92 15.08 -6.81 -3.49
N CYS A 93 13.94 -6.97 -2.80
CA CYS A 93 13.26 -5.85 -2.15
C CYS A 93 14.11 -5.37 -0.95
N ARG A 94 14.38 -4.06 -0.89
CA ARG A 94 15.20 -3.47 0.18
C ARG A 94 14.37 -3.31 1.45
N VAL A 95 14.95 -3.72 2.59
CA VAL A 95 14.45 -3.41 3.92
C VAL A 95 15.15 -2.14 4.39
N LEU A 96 14.40 -1.07 4.60
CA LEU A 96 14.94 0.21 5.04
C LEU A 96 15.20 0.22 6.55
N SER A 97 14.37 -0.48 7.31
CA SER A 97 14.58 -0.70 8.74
C SER A 97 14.00 -2.03 9.19
N GLU A 98 14.79 -2.82 9.90
CA GLU A 98 14.36 -4.08 10.52
C GLU A 98 13.44 -3.89 11.72
N HIS A 99 13.35 -2.64 12.23
CA HIS A 99 12.59 -2.28 13.40
C HIS A 99 11.86 -0.97 13.18
N TYR A 100 10.73 -0.84 13.84
CA TYR A 100 10.02 0.42 13.95
C TYR A 100 9.92 0.82 15.43
N TYR A 101 10.03 2.09 15.72
CA TYR A 101 9.98 2.56 17.09
C TYR A 101 8.69 3.33 17.37
N MET A 102 8.34 3.41 18.65
CA MET A 102 7.31 4.29 19.14
C MET A 102 7.96 5.17 20.23
N TRP A 103 7.91 6.48 20.01
CA TRP A 103 8.38 7.47 20.95
C TRP A 103 7.21 8.10 21.68
N SER A 104 7.32 8.14 23.01
CA SER A 104 6.31 8.74 23.87
C SER A 104 7.00 9.67 24.85
N ASP A 105 6.49 10.89 24.98
CA ASP A 105 6.95 11.82 26.02
C ASP A 105 6.59 11.33 27.45
N SER A 106 7.06 12.06 28.46
CA SER A 106 6.92 11.67 29.87
C SER A 106 5.47 11.62 30.36
N GLY A 107 4.56 12.40 29.76
CA GLY A 107 3.15 12.51 30.18
C GLY A 107 2.33 11.23 29.90
N PHE A 108 2.68 10.48 28.87
CA PHE A 108 1.96 9.27 28.47
C PHE A 108 2.50 7.98 29.12
N ARG A 109 3.65 8.05 29.77
CA ARG A 109 4.43 6.91 30.29
C ARG A 109 3.63 5.98 31.21
N SER A 110 2.84 6.50 32.13
CA SER A 110 2.07 5.69 33.10
C SER A 110 0.90 4.96 32.41
N LYS A 111 0.20 5.61 31.50
CA LYS A 111 -0.94 5.04 30.77
C LYS A 111 -0.46 3.96 29.80
N LEU A 112 0.64 4.20 29.09
CA LEU A 112 1.23 3.24 28.18
C LEU A 112 1.78 2.02 28.91
N LYS A 113 2.41 2.20 30.09
CA LYS A 113 2.93 1.08 30.91
C LYS A 113 1.81 0.15 31.40
N THR A 114 0.69 0.71 31.86
CA THR A 114 -0.50 -0.07 32.25
C THR A 114 -1.06 -0.85 31.08
N PHE A 115 -1.03 -0.26 29.93
CA PHE A 115 -1.54 -0.81 28.68
C PHE A 115 -0.64 -1.91 28.10
N LEU A 116 0.69 -1.70 28.06
CA LEU A 116 1.67 -2.68 27.59
C LEU A 116 1.78 -3.90 28.54
N GLY A 117 1.33 -3.76 29.79
CA GLY A 117 1.19 -4.86 30.74
C GLY A 117 0.01 -5.80 30.44
N SER A 118 -0.83 -5.49 29.45
CA SER A 118 -1.93 -6.36 29.06
C SER A 118 -1.43 -7.65 28.38
N LYS A 119 -2.08 -8.79 28.66
CA LYS A 119 -1.71 -10.10 28.09
C LYS A 119 -1.69 -10.15 26.56
N SER A 120 -2.45 -9.27 25.88
CA SER A 120 -2.56 -9.24 24.42
C SER A 120 -1.32 -8.64 23.73
N LEU A 121 -0.44 -7.97 24.49
CA LEU A 121 0.77 -7.32 23.96
C LEU A 121 2.07 -7.92 24.47
N ASN A 122 1.99 -8.87 25.39
CA ASN A 122 3.18 -9.54 25.93
C ASN A 122 4.03 -10.15 24.79
N GLY A 123 5.27 -9.69 24.68
CA GLY A 123 6.23 -10.13 23.67
C GLY A 123 6.17 -9.41 22.32
N ARG A 124 5.21 -8.49 22.09
CA ARG A 124 5.10 -7.73 20.84
C ARG A 124 5.70 -6.33 20.89
N VAL A 125 5.76 -5.74 22.08
CA VAL A 125 6.30 -4.40 22.30
C VAL A 125 7.22 -4.47 23.49
N SER A 126 8.44 -3.98 23.34
CA SER A 126 9.43 -3.92 24.42
C SER A 126 9.92 -2.48 24.61
N ALA A 127 9.96 -2.04 25.87
CA ALA A 127 10.67 -0.80 26.18
C ALA A 127 12.16 -1.00 25.90
N VAL A 128 12.78 -0.02 25.27
CA VAL A 128 14.21 -0.01 25.02
C VAL A 128 14.90 0.65 26.22
N GLU A 129 15.95 0.05 26.73
CA GLU A 129 16.76 0.67 27.79
C GLU A 129 17.54 1.86 27.22
N LYS A 130 17.74 2.93 28.00
CA LYS A 130 18.37 4.18 27.51
C LYS A 130 19.76 3.96 26.90
N GLN A 131 20.52 3.01 27.40
CA GLN A 131 21.84 2.63 26.86
C GLN A 131 21.76 2.04 25.45
N ASP A 132 20.63 1.40 25.10
CA ASP A 132 20.38 0.71 23.83
C ASP A 132 19.60 1.58 22.84
N TYR A 133 19.35 2.86 23.16
CA TYR A 133 18.68 3.76 22.23
C TYR A 133 19.51 3.92 20.95
N PRO A 134 18.89 3.98 19.77
CA PRO A 134 19.57 4.46 18.57
C PRO A 134 20.15 5.86 18.79
N ASP A 135 21.21 6.19 18.07
CA ASP A 135 21.95 7.45 18.25
C ASP A 135 21.05 8.68 18.12
N PHE A 136 20.05 8.63 17.23
CA PHE A 136 19.03 9.66 17.12
C PHE A 136 18.35 9.97 18.46
N PHE A 137 17.98 8.96 19.22
CA PHE A 137 17.29 9.11 20.51
C PHE A 137 18.26 9.27 21.70
N LYS A 138 19.54 8.85 21.56
CA LYS A 138 20.57 9.17 22.54
C LYS A 138 20.87 10.67 22.61
N ALA A 139 20.72 11.37 21.47
CA ALA A 139 20.87 12.82 21.37
C ALA A 139 19.66 13.60 21.93
N ALA A 140 18.57 12.92 22.32
CA ALA A 140 17.38 13.60 22.79
C ALA A 140 17.60 14.45 24.02
N THR A 141 17.19 15.71 23.93
CA THR A 141 17.30 16.72 25.05
C THR A 141 16.01 16.73 25.89
N VAL A 142 15.01 15.98 25.53
CA VAL A 142 13.75 15.86 26.25
C VAL A 142 13.56 14.44 26.80
N GLU A 143 12.86 14.35 27.93
CA GLU A 143 12.55 13.05 28.51
C GLU A 143 11.48 12.33 27.72
N GLY A 144 11.71 11.06 27.42
CA GLY A 144 10.77 10.20 26.73
C GLY A 144 11.09 8.72 26.93
N THR A 145 10.22 7.87 26.47
CA THR A 145 10.41 6.42 26.46
C THR A 145 10.27 5.90 25.05
N LEU A 146 11.27 5.11 24.64
CA LEU A 146 11.31 4.45 23.35
C LEU A 146 10.84 3.00 23.48
N TYR A 147 9.94 2.59 22.61
CA TYR A 147 9.47 1.22 22.50
C TYR A 147 9.81 0.68 21.12
N LYS A 148 10.25 -0.58 21.08
CA LYS A 148 10.51 -1.30 19.85
C LYS A 148 9.28 -2.12 19.47
N LEU A 149 8.86 -2.00 18.21
CA LEU A 149 7.73 -2.68 17.62
C LEU A 149 8.19 -3.85 16.73
N PRO A 150 7.34 -4.85 16.48
CA PRO A 150 7.63 -5.93 15.53
C PRO A 150 7.55 -5.46 14.07
N ASP A 151 7.06 -4.25 13.85
CA ASP A 151 6.91 -3.60 12.57
C ASP A 151 8.29 -3.35 11.94
N PHE A 152 8.34 -3.31 10.62
CA PHE A 152 9.56 -2.98 9.87
C PHE A 152 9.20 -2.19 8.61
N VAL A 153 10.19 -1.65 7.92
CA VAL A 153 9.96 -0.77 6.76
C VAL A 153 10.67 -1.30 5.54
N ILE A 154 9.96 -1.37 4.45
CA ILE A 154 10.48 -1.75 3.13
C ILE A 154 10.48 -0.56 2.18
N ASP A 155 11.39 -0.59 1.22
CA ASP A 155 11.39 0.33 0.10
C ASP A 155 10.32 -0.07 -0.92
N THR A 156 9.30 0.76 -1.05
CA THR A 156 8.17 0.48 -1.94
C THR A 156 8.55 0.50 -3.42
N LYS A 157 9.57 1.25 -3.82
CA LYS A 157 10.06 1.24 -5.19
C LYS A 157 10.73 -0.09 -5.54
N SER A 158 11.66 -0.55 -4.72
CA SER A 158 12.31 -1.85 -4.93
C SER A 158 11.31 -3.03 -4.84
N LEU A 159 10.26 -2.90 -4.02
CA LEU A 159 9.16 -3.86 -3.99
C LEU A 159 8.46 -3.94 -5.36
N LEU A 160 8.11 -2.79 -5.96
CA LEU A 160 7.51 -2.75 -7.29
C LEU A 160 8.45 -3.35 -8.35
N GLU A 161 9.75 -3.00 -8.32
CA GLU A 161 10.76 -3.52 -9.24
C GLU A 161 10.83 -5.05 -9.20
N VAL A 162 10.83 -5.66 -8.01
CA VAL A 162 10.85 -7.11 -7.83
C VAL A 162 9.59 -7.77 -8.37
N LEU A 163 8.40 -7.23 -8.04
CA LEU A 163 7.12 -7.76 -8.49
C LEU A 163 6.95 -7.66 -10.02
N VAL A 164 7.40 -6.56 -10.61
CA VAL A 164 7.33 -6.32 -12.06
C VAL A 164 8.31 -7.21 -12.82
N LYS A 165 9.54 -7.36 -12.32
CA LYS A 165 10.61 -8.10 -13.00
C LYS A 165 10.20 -9.50 -13.41
N LYS A 166 9.45 -10.21 -12.57
CA LYS A 166 9.02 -11.59 -12.80
C LYS A 166 7.87 -11.73 -13.79
N GLN A 167 7.09 -10.67 -13.96
CA GLN A 167 5.84 -10.68 -14.72
C GLN A 167 5.83 -9.64 -15.84
N ARG A 168 7.01 -9.16 -16.25
CA ARG A 168 7.14 -8.04 -17.22
C ARG A 168 6.31 -8.22 -18.48
N ASP A 169 6.27 -9.43 -19.02
CA ASP A 169 5.57 -9.77 -20.26
C ASP A 169 4.05 -9.89 -20.09
N SER A 170 3.53 -9.61 -18.91
CA SER A 170 2.12 -9.68 -18.57
C SER A 170 1.59 -8.37 -17.99
N ILE A 171 2.40 -7.29 -18.06
CA ILE A 171 2.07 -5.98 -17.50
C ILE A 171 2.10 -4.95 -18.62
N PHE A 172 0.94 -4.38 -18.92
CA PHE A 172 0.76 -3.52 -20.07
C PHE A 172 0.15 -2.16 -19.70
N LYS A 173 0.53 -1.16 -20.48
CA LYS A 173 -0.08 0.15 -20.44
C LYS A 173 -1.26 0.21 -21.40
N VAL A 174 -2.33 0.88 -20.97
CA VAL A 174 -3.50 1.19 -21.79
C VAL A 174 -3.85 2.66 -21.63
N SER A 175 -4.30 3.31 -22.69
CA SER A 175 -4.73 4.71 -22.61
C SER A 175 -6.08 4.82 -21.89
N PRO A 176 -6.30 5.81 -21.02
CA PRO A 176 -7.62 6.06 -20.45
C PRO A 176 -8.67 6.24 -21.56
N GLY A 177 -9.79 5.50 -21.45
CA GLY A 177 -10.88 5.58 -22.43
C GLY A 177 -10.64 4.80 -23.74
N SER A 178 -9.48 4.15 -23.91
CA SER A 178 -9.20 3.33 -25.11
C SER A 178 -9.89 1.97 -25.11
N TYR A 179 -10.65 1.65 -24.09
CA TYR A 179 -11.32 0.34 -23.97
C TYR A 179 -12.75 0.47 -23.49
N THR A 180 -13.56 -0.54 -23.85
CA THR A 180 -14.94 -0.66 -23.42
C THR A 180 -15.25 -2.10 -23.02
N PHE A 181 -16.03 -2.27 -21.95
CA PHE A 181 -16.49 -3.58 -21.51
C PHE A 181 -17.66 -4.05 -22.39
N LYS A 182 -17.58 -5.29 -22.86
CA LYS A 182 -18.65 -5.95 -23.62
C LYS A 182 -19.34 -6.97 -22.73
N ARG A 183 -20.67 -6.95 -22.73
CA ARG A 183 -21.48 -7.90 -21.99
C ARG A 183 -22.18 -8.87 -22.93
N ASP A 184 -22.30 -10.10 -22.51
CA ASP A 184 -23.12 -11.10 -23.19
C ASP A 184 -24.63 -10.97 -22.84
N GLY A 185 -25.42 -11.83 -23.38
CA GLY A 185 -26.88 -11.85 -23.13
C GLY A 185 -27.28 -12.21 -21.70
N SER A 186 -26.37 -12.74 -20.87
CA SER A 186 -26.57 -13.01 -19.44
C SER A 186 -26.17 -11.84 -18.55
N GLY A 187 -25.53 -10.79 -19.09
CA GLY A 187 -25.02 -9.64 -18.38
C GLY A 187 -23.59 -9.80 -17.83
N LEU A 188 -22.92 -10.91 -18.13
CA LEU A 188 -21.50 -11.10 -17.80
C LEU A 188 -20.63 -10.28 -18.75
N ILE A 189 -19.55 -9.71 -18.24
CA ILE A 189 -18.52 -9.13 -19.09
C ILE A 189 -17.77 -10.28 -19.75
N ASN A 190 -17.90 -10.42 -21.05
CA ASN A 190 -17.26 -11.49 -21.81
C ASN A 190 -15.98 -11.02 -22.50
N ALA A 191 -15.85 -9.73 -22.77
CA ALA A 191 -14.66 -9.17 -23.42
C ALA A 191 -14.46 -7.69 -23.11
N ILE A 192 -13.24 -7.24 -23.36
CA ILE A 192 -12.87 -5.82 -23.44
C ILE A 192 -12.55 -5.54 -24.91
N SER A 193 -13.18 -4.54 -25.51
CA SER A 193 -12.81 -4.05 -26.84
C SER A 193 -11.86 -2.85 -26.67
N PHE A 194 -10.68 -2.96 -27.26
CA PHE A 194 -9.71 -1.88 -27.33
C PHE A 194 -9.80 -1.15 -28.67
N SER A 195 -9.68 0.18 -28.61
CA SER A 195 -9.59 1.06 -29.75
C SER A 195 -8.68 2.23 -29.42
N ASP A 196 -7.42 2.15 -29.86
CA ASP A 196 -6.40 3.18 -29.65
C ASP A 196 -5.69 3.42 -30.99
N GLY A 197 -5.99 4.58 -31.63
CA GLY A 197 -5.54 4.88 -32.98
C GLY A 197 -5.98 3.80 -33.97
N ASP A 198 -5.02 3.23 -34.70
CA ASP A 198 -5.26 2.16 -35.67
C ASP A 198 -5.33 0.76 -35.04
N THR A 199 -5.04 0.65 -33.74
CA THR A 199 -5.04 -0.61 -33.02
C THR A 199 -6.44 -0.95 -32.53
N GLN A 200 -7.02 -2.03 -33.06
CA GLN A 200 -8.32 -2.54 -32.62
C GLN A 200 -8.23 -4.04 -32.37
N PHE A 201 -8.58 -4.45 -31.15
CA PHE A 201 -8.65 -5.86 -30.79
C PHE A 201 -9.66 -6.09 -29.67
N SER A 202 -10.02 -7.34 -29.47
CA SER A 202 -10.85 -7.79 -28.36
C SER A 202 -10.08 -8.72 -27.45
N LEU A 203 -10.30 -8.58 -26.14
CA LEU A 203 -9.68 -9.41 -25.10
C LEU A 203 -10.77 -10.07 -24.26
N GLU A 204 -10.88 -11.37 -24.35
CA GLU A 204 -11.82 -12.19 -23.59
C GLU A 204 -11.17 -12.66 -22.27
N ALA A 205 -11.96 -12.73 -21.18
CA ALA A 205 -11.49 -13.26 -19.91
C ALA A 205 -12.62 -13.92 -19.11
N GLN A 206 -12.23 -14.89 -18.27
CA GLN A 206 -13.18 -15.54 -17.35
C GLN A 206 -13.54 -14.59 -16.19
N LYS A 207 -12.56 -13.83 -15.67
CA LYS A 207 -12.73 -12.89 -14.57
C LYS A 207 -11.97 -11.59 -14.80
N PHE A 208 -12.51 -10.52 -14.23
CA PHE A 208 -11.90 -9.20 -14.19
C PHE A 208 -11.69 -8.77 -12.75
N ILE A 209 -10.52 -8.24 -12.42
CA ILE A 209 -10.20 -7.77 -11.07
C ILE A 209 -9.85 -6.28 -11.13
N PHE A 210 -10.63 -5.44 -10.47
CA PHE A 210 -10.39 -4.02 -10.36
C PHE A 210 -9.65 -3.73 -9.05
N SER A 211 -8.39 -3.36 -9.14
CA SER A 211 -7.50 -3.02 -8.03
C SER A 211 -6.78 -1.69 -8.26
N ALA A 212 -7.43 -0.81 -9.01
CA ALA A 212 -6.89 0.46 -9.49
C ALA A 212 -6.92 1.59 -8.43
N GLY A 213 -7.17 1.28 -7.15
CA GLY A 213 -7.21 2.28 -6.10
C GLY A 213 -8.21 3.40 -6.41
N LYS A 214 -7.71 4.64 -6.59
CA LYS A 214 -8.55 5.79 -6.95
C LYS A 214 -9.35 5.57 -8.25
N GLY A 215 -8.82 4.80 -9.19
CA GLY A 215 -9.47 4.48 -10.46
C GLY A 215 -10.59 3.45 -10.34
N ASN A 216 -10.77 2.78 -9.20
CA ASN A 216 -11.80 1.76 -9.04
C ASN A 216 -13.22 2.29 -9.31
N GLN A 217 -13.54 3.52 -8.88
CA GLN A 217 -14.89 4.06 -9.11
C GLN A 217 -15.17 4.22 -10.61
N GLN A 218 -14.21 4.75 -11.38
CA GLN A 218 -14.38 4.88 -12.83
C GLN A 218 -14.56 3.51 -13.51
N LEU A 219 -13.79 2.50 -13.11
CA LEU A 219 -13.94 1.14 -13.64
C LEU A 219 -15.31 0.52 -13.29
N ILE A 220 -15.81 0.78 -12.08
CA ILE A 220 -17.16 0.35 -11.65
C ILE A 220 -18.22 0.97 -12.57
N ASP A 221 -18.11 2.27 -12.82
CA ASP A 221 -19.04 3.02 -13.66
C ASP A 221 -18.97 2.56 -15.14
N ASP A 222 -17.74 2.44 -15.69
CA ASP A 222 -17.51 1.99 -17.08
C ASP A 222 -18.00 0.56 -17.29
N ALA A 223 -17.85 -0.29 -16.28
CA ALA A 223 -18.36 -1.65 -16.28
C ALA A 223 -19.86 -1.74 -15.93
N SER A 224 -20.53 -0.62 -15.65
CA SER A 224 -21.95 -0.56 -15.26
C SER A 224 -22.29 -1.51 -14.11
N LEU A 225 -21.45 -1.54 -13.08
CA LEU A 225 -21.68 -2.32 -11.87
C LEU A 225 -22.54 -1.50 -10.88
N ALA A 226 -23.46 -2.16 -10.20
CA ALA A 226 -24.29 -1.54 -9.17
C ALA A 226 -23.56 -1.47 -7.81
N LYS A 227 -22.60 -2.35 -7.60
CA LYS A 227 -21.75 -2.47 -6.40
C LYS A 227 -20.30 -2.79 -6.81
N PRO A 228 -19.34 -2.53 -5.91
CA PRO A 228 -19.39 -1.69 -4.72
C PRO A 228 -19.31 -0.21 -5.09
N GLN A 229 -19.41 0.65 -4.07
CA GLN A 229 -19.02 2.04 -4.19
C GLN A 229 -17.64 2.23 -3.60
N SER A 230 -16.83 3.06 -4.22
CA SER A 230 -15.53 3.47 -3.70
C SER A 230 -15.66 4.79 -2.94
N GLN A 231 -14.81 4.98 -1.93
CA GLN A 231 -14.66 6.28 -1.26
C GLN A 231 -13.20 6.69 -1.22
N LEU A 232 -12.98 8.01 -1.22
CA LEU A 232 -11.65 8.60 -1.11
C LEU A 232 -11.48 9.24 0.26
N ARG A 233 -10.34 9.00 0.88
CA ARG A 233 -9.94 9.66 2.12
C ARG A 233 -8.61 10.37 1.88
N PRO A 234 -8.66 11.68 1.67
CA PRO A 234 -7.48 12.46 1.32
C PRO A 234 -6.47 12.54 2.46
N LEU A 235 -5.21 12.75 2.11
CA LEU A 235 -4.11 13.14 2.97
C LEU A 235 -3.32 14.25 2.27
N ASN A 236 -2.65 15.09 3.05
CA ASN A 236 -1.61 15.98 2.56
C ASN A 236 -0.27 15.52 3.16
N MET A 237 0.45 14.71 2.39
CA MET A 237 1.71 14.11 2.81
C MET A 237 2.85 15.13 2.73
N VAL A 238 3.85 14.95 3.57
CA VAL A 238 5.02 15.82 3.62
C VAL A 238 6.29 15.01 3.55
N TYR A 239 7.27 15.47 2.78
CA TYR A 239 8.64 14.98 2.89
C TYR A 239 9.60 16.14 3.13
N VAL A 240 10.67 15.84 3.87
CA VAL A 240 11.67 16.82 4.32
C VAL A 240 13.02 16.43 3.74
N LYS A 241 13.67 17.37 3.07
CA LYS A 241 15.04 17.25 2.59
C LYS A 241 15.96 18.20 3.34
N GLY A 242 17.18 17.77 3.59
CA GLY A 242 18.19 18.60 4.21
C GLY A 242 19.50 17.86 4.39
N LYS A 243 20.59 18.62 4.50
CA LYS A 243 21.91 18.02 4.73
C LYS A 243 21.96 17.34 6.09
N ASN A 244 22.55 16.15 6.12
CA ASN A 244 22.81 15.38 7.35
C ASN A 244 21.55 15.02 8.15
N LEU A 245 20.38 14.85 7.50
CA LEU A 245 19.23 14.28 8.17
C LEU A 245 19.57 12.87 8.67
N PRO A 246 19.45 12.59 9.99
CA PRO A 246 19.69 11.24 10.49
C PRO A 246 18.58 10.29 10.07
N SER A 247 18.92 9.02 9.87
CA SER A 247 17.89 8.00 9.60
C SER A 247 17.07 7.73 10.86
N VAL A 248 15.73 7.78 10.73
CA VAL A 248 14.79 7.51 11.83
C VAL A 248 13.51 6.86 11.33
N PHE A 249 12.99 5.91 12.11
CA PHE A 249 11.77 5.17 11.84
C PHE A 249 10.93 5.11 13.12
N VAL A 250 9.94 6.00 13.23
CA VAL A 250 9.25 6.21 14.50
C VAL A 250 7.81 6.68 14.38
N HIS A 251 6.97 6.20 15.29
CA HIS A 251 5.68 6.78 15.61
C HIS A 251 5.83 7.66 16.86
N CYS A 252 5.52 8.94 16.76
CA CYS A 252 5.42 9.83 17.91
C CYS A 252 3.98 9.89 18.40
N ILE A 253 3.75 9.37 19.60
CA ILE A 253 2.44 9.34 20.25
C ILE A 253 2.29 10.58 21.13
N GLY A 254 1.12 11.24 21.04
CA GLY A 254 0.81 12.38 21.90
C GLY A 254 -0.11 12.01 23.07
N ASP A 255 -0.51 13.02 23.84
CA ASP A 255 -1.31 12.89 25.06
C ASP A 255 -2.77 12.47 24.84
N SER A 256 -3.24 12.53 23.60
CA SER A 256 -4.61 12.13 23.26
C SER A 256 -4.75 10.61 23.30
N PHE A 257 -5.93 10.13 23.71
CA PHE A 257 -6.32 8.72 23.60
C PHE A 257 -6.44 8.25 22.14
N SER A 258 -6.17 9.13 21.18
CA SER A 258 -6.11 8.79 19.77
C SER A 258 -4.93 7.85 19.53
N LEU A 259 -5.23 6.66 19.04
CA LEU A 259 -4.22 5.67 18.60
C LEU A 259 -3.59 6.04 17.24
N THR A 260 -3.96 7.19 16.69
CA THR A 260 -3.28 7.76 15.53
C THR A 260 -2.06 8.52 16.03
N PRO A 261 -0.84 8.17 15.58
CA PRO A 261 0.34 8.92 15.93
C PRO A 261 0.22 10.39 15.49
N LYS A 262 0.63 11.32 16.33
CA LYS A 262 0.77 12.74 15.93
C LYS A 262 1.64 12.87 14.70
N LEU A 263 2.73 12.09 14.70
CA LEU A 263 3.70 12.05 13.62
C LEU A 263 4.18 10.61 13.40
N THR A 264 4.33 10.24 12.17
CA THR A 264 5.01 9.02 11.73
C THR A 264 6.16 9.45 10.83
N VAL A 265 7.38 9.00 11.10
CA VAL A 265 8.55 9.28 10.26
C VAL A 265 9.11 7.99 9.72
N THR A 266 9.38 7.97 8.43
CA THR A 266 10.21 6.96 7.76
C THR A 266 11.31 7.65 6.99
N SER A 267 12.51 7.08 7.00
CA SER A 267 13.64 7.58 6.23
C SER A 267 13.78 6.82 4.92
N HIS A 268 13.99 7.56 3.86
CA HIS A 268 14.22 7.08 2.50
C HIS A 268 15.47 7.76 1.94
N ASP A 269 15.97 7.26 0.81
CA ASP A 269 17.07 7.89 0.08
C ASP A 269 16.51 8.60 -1.16
N ASP A 270 17.02 9.77 -1.46
CA ASP A 270 16.78 10.42 -2.75
C ASP A 270 17.72 9.85 -3.83
N ALA A 271 17.62 10.39 -5.05
CA ALA A 271 18.44 9.96 -6.19
C ALA A 271 19.96 10.15 -5.98
N LYS A 272 20.38 10.98 -5.02
CA LYS A 272 21.78 11.21 -4.65
C LYS A 272 22.22 10.35 -3.47
N GLY A 273 21.31 9.59 -2.87
CA GLY A 273 21.56 8.82 -1.64
C GLY A 273 21.52 9.69 -0.38
N GLU A 274 20.95 10.89 -0.44
CA GLU A 274 20.74 11.72 0.73
C GLU A 274 19.44 11.30 1.44
N THR A 275 19.46 11.31 2.77
CA THR A 275 18.29 10.92 3.58
C THR A 275 17.16 11.92 3.42
N VAL A 276 15.96 11.40 3.17
CA VAL A 276 14.70 12.13 3.12
C VAL A 276 13.78 11.61 4.21
N TRP A 277 13.22 12.46 5.04
CA TRP A 277 12.17 12.08 5.97
C TRP A 277 10.80 12.18 5.30
N TYR A 278 10.05 11.10 5.37
CA TYR A 278 8.67 11.05 4.88
C TYR A 278 7.70 10.98 6.05
N LEU A 279 6.83 11.98 6.14
CA LEU A 279 5.98 12.24 7.29
C LEU A 279 4.54 11.78 7.04
N GLY A 280 3.94 11.14 8.04
CA GLY A 280 2.56 10.71 8.07
C GLY A 280 1.98 10.86 9.46
N GLY A 281 0.82 10.24 9.70
CA GLY A 281 0.08 10.35 10.94
C GLY A 281 -0.93 11.50 10.92
N GLU A 282 -1.26 12.04 12.09
CA GLU A 282 -2.26 13.11 12.25
C GLU A 282 -1.91 14.36 11.44
N ILE A 283 -0.60 14.69 11.31
CA ILE A 283 -0.14 15.84 10.51
C ILE A 283 -0.58 15.76 9.05
N ALA A 284 -0.58 14.57 8.46
CA ALA A 284 -1.02 14.37 7.08
C ALA A 284 -2.56 14.40 6.96
N GLU A 285 -3.29 13.95 7.97
CA GLU A 285 -4.76 13.99 8.01
C GLU A 285 -5.27 15.43 8.23
N SER A 286 -4.70 16.15 9.19
CA SER A 286 -5.05 17.55 9.50
C SER A 286 -4.55 18.57 8.48
N GLY A 287 -3.67 18.13 7.58
CA GLY A 287 -3.15 18.95 6.48
C GLY A 287 -4.06 19.02 5.26
N VAL A 288 -5.14 18.24 5.24
CA VAL A 288 -6.07 18.24 4.10
C VAL A 288 -6.73 19.59 3.95
N GLY A 289 -6.64 20.17 2.75
CA GLY A 289 -7.18 21.50 2.45
C GLY A 289 -6.30 22.68 2.87
N LYS A 290 -5.14 22.43 3.50
CA LYS A 290 -4.15 23.49 3.74
C LYS A 290 -3.35 23.76 2.47
N GLU A 291 -2.97 25.02 2.31
CA GLU A 291 -1.94 25.40 1.33
C GLU A 291 -0.59 24.78 1.67
N SER A 292 0.26 24.61 0.66
CA SER A 292 1.55 23.91 0.84
C SER A 292 2.45 24.59 1.89
N ASP A 293 2.50 25.92 1.91
CA ASP A 293 3.32 26.68 2.86
C ASP A 293 2.81 26.54 4.31
N ASP A 294 1.49 26.55 4.50
CA ASP A 294 0.86 26.34 5.82
C ASP A 294 1.11 24.93 6.36
N GLN A 295 1.04 23.93 5.46
CA GLN A 295 1.32 22.55 5.82
C GLN A 295 2.81 22.34 6.14
N ALA A 296 3.71 22.96 5.36
CA ALA A 296 5.15 22.94 5.60
C ALA A 296 5.50 23.59 6.95
N LEU A 297 4.92 24.76 7.25
CA LEU A 297 5.11 25.46 8.52
C LEU A 297 4.61 24.61 9.68
N SER A 298 3.37 24.08 9.60
CA SER A 298 2.80 23.21 10.63
C SER A 298 3.66 21.96 10.88
N SER A 299 4.24 21.40 9.82
CA SER A 299 5.15 20.24 9.93
C SER A 299 6.47 20.58 10.57
N LYS A 300 7.05 21.73 10.24
CA LYS A 300 8.28 22.25 10.86
C LYS A 300 8.09 22.51 12.34
N GLU A 301 7.00 23.17 12.74
CA GLU A 301 6.66 23.43 14.15
C GLU A 301 6.50 22.13 14.94
N LEU A 302 5.78 21.15 14.37
CA LEU A 302 5.60 19.84 15.00
C LEU A 302 6.93 19.10 15.17
N LEU A 303 7.77 19.06 14.14
CA LEU A 303 9.09 18.43 14.20
C LEU A 303 10.00 19.12 15.23
N THR A 304 10.01 20.45 15.27
CA THR A 304 10.80 21.23 16.26
C THR A 304 10.34 20.93 17.69
N THR A 305 9.04 20.73 17.88
CA THR A 305 8.47 20.37 19.20
C THR A 305 8.83 18.94 19.60
N LEU A 306 8.74 17.99 18.68
CA LEU A 306 8.98 16.56 18.96
C LEU A 306 10.46 16.20 19.01
N PHE A 307 11.30 16.89 18.23
CA PHE A 307 12.73 16.63 18.09
C PHE A 307 13.55 17.91 18.25
N PRO A 308 13.50 18.59 19.43
CA PRO A 308 14.17 19.88 19.65
C PRO A 308 15.71 19.82 19.57
N TRP A 309 16.28 18.62 19.46
CA TRP A 309 17.71 18.40 19.24
C TRP A 309 18.12 18.38 17.77
N ILE A 310 17.17 18.58 16.85
CA ILE A 310 17.41 18.68 15.40
C ILE A 310 17.12 20.11 14.96
N ASP A 311 18.03 20.68 14.18
CA ASP A 311 17.84 21.99 13.57
C ASP A 311 17.14 21.84 12.20
N PHE A 312 15.91 22.36 12.10
CA PHE A 312 15.09 22.32 10.88
C PHE A 312 15.12 23.64 10.09
N ASN A 313 16.01 24.60 10.43
CA ASN A 313 15.96 25.94 9.83
C ASN A 313 16.31 25.96 8.32
N GLU A 314 17.28 25.14 7.92
CA GLU A 314 17.74 25.06 6.54
C GLU A 314 17.17 23.85 5.79
N MET A 315 16.09 23.23 6.31
CA MET A 315 15.47 22.07 5.68
C MET A 315 14.32 22.48 4.79
N GLU A 316 14.18 21.79 3.65
CA GLU A 316 13.12 21.98 2.68
C GLU A 316 11.94 21.05 3.00
N PHE A 317 10.75 21.62 3.07
CA PHE A 317 9.49 20.90 3.30
C PHE A 317 8.67 20.91 2.03
N HIS A 318 8.33 19.73 1.53
CA HIS A 318 7.53 19.55 0.33
C HIS A 318 6.25 18.81 0.66
N CYS A 319 5.12 19.32 0.17
CA CYS A 319 3.80 18.77 0.45
C CYS A 319 3.14 18.27 -0.83
N PHE A 320 2.38 17.20 -0.73
CA PHE A 320 1.56 16.73 -1.85
C PHE A 320 0.31 15.99 -1.38
N PRO A 321 -0.82 16.19 -2.08
CA PRO A 321 -2.03 15.46 -1.78
C PRO A 321 -1.97 14.03 -2.31
N ILE A 322 -2.60 13.10 -1.56
CA ILE A 322 -2.84 11.73 -1.98
C ILE A 322 -4.18 11.24 -1.45
N ASP A 323 -4.96 10.61 -2.32
CA ASP A 323 -6.23 10.00 -1.94
C ASP A 323 -6.03 8.52 -1.57
N ARG A 324 -6.44 8.15 -0.36
CA ARG A 324 -6.59 6.73 0.01
C ARG A 324 -7.93 6.25 -0.50
N SER A 325 -7.91 5.28 -1.39
CA SER A 325 -9.11 4.63 -1.90
C SER A 325 -9.47 3.43 -1.04
N GLU A 326 -10.71 3.34 -0.64
CA GLU A 326 -11.27 2.29 0.21
C GLU A 326 -12.68 1.94 -0.30
N ALA A 327 -13.15 0.73 -0.01
CA ALA A 327 -14.53 0.40 -0.23
C ALA A 327 -15.45 1.22 0.69
N ASN A 328 -16.52 1.77 0.16
CA ASN A 328 -17.57 2.39 0.96
C ASN A 328 -18.50 1.28 1.47
N VAL A 329 -18.26 0.81 2.68
CA VAL A 329 -19.17 -0.09 3.38
C VAL A 329 -20.16 0.74 4.21
N ARG A 330 -21.21 0.11 4.75
CA ARG A 330 -22.33 0.78 5.44
C ARG A 330 -21.87 1.96 6.31
N ASN A 331 -22.50 3.12 6.15
CA ASN A 331 -22.29 4.36 6.92
C ASN A 331 -20.88 4.98 6.76
N ASN A 332 -20.27 4.93 5.59
CA ASN A 332 -18.93 5.46 5.32
C ASN A 332 -17.82 4.88 6.22
N HIS A 333 -18.05 3.71 6.82
CA HIS A 333 -17.01 2.99 7.51
C HIS A 333 -16.09 2.33 6.48
N ARG A 334 -14.81 2.28 6.81
CA ARG A 334 -13.84 1.51 6.04
C ARG A 334 -13.82 0.06 6.51
N PRO A 335 -13.53 -0.89 5.64
CA PRO A 335 -13.18 -2.23 6.06
C PRO A 335 -11.95 -2.20 6.99
N GLU A 336 -11.96 -2.99 8.04
CA GLU A 336 -10.79 -3.16 8.92
C GLU A 336 -9.74 -4.06 8.28
N ASP A 337 -10.20 -4.97 7.43
CA ASP A 337 -9.42 -5.99 6.74
C ASP A 337 -9.27 -5.70 5.24
N ALA A 338 -8.50 -6.53 4.54
CA ALA A 338 -8.52 -6.60 3.10
C ALA A 338 -9.94 -6.90 2.62
N TYR A 339 -10.39 -6.20 1.60
CA TYR A 339 -11.78 -6.26 1.18
C TYR A 339 -11.87 -6.41 -0.33
N PHE A 340 -12.75 -7.30 -0.76
CA PHE A 340 -13.23 -7.36 -2.13
C PHE A 340 -14.71 -7.69 -2.16
N ILE A 341 -15.34 -7.38 -3.27
CA ILE A 341 -16.71 -7.80 -3.55
C ILE A 341 -16.78 -8.23 -5.00
N GLU A 342 -17.57 -9.27 -5.27
CA GLU A 342 -17.88 -9.71 -6.62
C GLU A 342 -19.27 -9.25 -7.02
N GLU A 343 -19.37 -8.72 -8.25
CA GLU A 343 -20.61 -8.52 -8.96
C GLU A 343 -20.45 -9.07 -10.38
N SER A 344 -21.31 -9.99 -10.77
CA SER A 344 -21.18 -10.70 -12.04
C SER A 344 -19.88 -11.52 -12.07
N ASN A 345 -18.98 -11.25 -13.01
CA ASN A 345 -17.64 -11.85 -13.05
C ASN A 345 -16.51 -10.83 -12.78
N VAL A 346 -16.84 -9.74 -12.10
CA VAL A 346 -15.89 -8.68 -11.73
C VAL A 346 -15.69 -8.69 -10.22
N LEU A 347 -14.44 -8.74 -9.79
CA LEU A 347 -14.02 -8.54 -8.40
C LEU A 347 -13.45 -7.13 -8.24
N VAL A 348 -14.02 -6.32 -7.37
CA VAL A 348 -13.45 -5.02 -7.03
C VAL A 348 -12.77 -5.11 -5.67
N ALA A 349 -11.50 -4.72 -5.59
CA ALA A 349 -10.63 -5.09 -4.50
C ALA A 349 -9.83 -3.92 -3.92
N TRP A 350 -9.62 -3.93 -2.59
CA TRP A 350 -8.80 -2.98 -1.84
C TRP A 350 -8.03 -3.70 -0.73
N PRO A 351 -6.70 -3.58 -0.66
CA PRO A 351 -5.92 -4.16 0.43
C PRO A 351 -6.11 -3.42 1.75
N THR A 352 -6.72 -2.21 1.73
CA THR A 352 -6.88 -1.27 2.85
C THR A 352 -5.58 -0.77 3.46
N LYS A 353 -4.54 -1.59 3.48
CA LYS A 353 -3.17 -1.29 3.94
C LYS A 353 -2.17 -2.11 3.14
N LEU A 354 -0.97 -1.55 2.95
CA LEU A 354 0.15 -2.28 2.35
C LEU A 354 0.37 -3.66 3.01
N THR A 355 0.37 -3.69 4.32
CA THR A 355 0.55 -4.91 5.13
C THR A 355 -0.43 -6.04 4.79
N LEU A 356 -1.67 -5.71 4.43
CA LEU A 356 -2.74 -6.68 4.16
C LEU A 356 -2.81 -7.15 2.70
N THR A 357 -1.89 -6.71 1.86
CA THR A 357 -1.85 -7.14 0.45
C THR A 357 -1.79 -8.67 0.27
N PRO A 358 -0.95 -9.42 1.04
CA PRO A 358 -0.95 -10.87 0.96
C PRO A 358 -2.30 -11.51 1.31
N ASN A 359 -2.97 -10.96 2.34
CA ASN A 359 -4.29 -11.46 2.76
C ASN A 359 -5.36 -11.22 1.68
N LEU A 360 -5.35 -10.04 1.03
CA LEU A 360 -6.25 -9.79 -0.11
C LEU A 360 -6.05 -10.83 -1.21
N ALA A 361 -4.80 -11.12 -1.54
CA ALA A 361 -4.47 -12.06 -2.61
C ALA A 361 -4.91 -13.50 -2.28
N ASP A 362 -4.78 -13.92 -1.02
CA ASP A 362 -5.30 -15.22 -0.59
C ASP A 362 -6.82 -15.30 -0.71
N ASN A 363 -7.51 -14.30 -0.15
CA ASN A 363 -8.98 -14.26 -0.18
C ASN A 363 -9.52 -14.32 -1.61
N ILE A 364 -8.87 -13.62 -2.55
CA ILE A 364 -9.25 -13.66 -3.96
C ILE A 364 -8.91 -15.00 -4.60
N ALA A 365 -7.73 -15.56 -4.34
CA ALA A 365 -7.32 -16.86 -4.88
C ALA A 365 -8.27 -17.99 -4.41
N GLU A 366 -8.60 -18.03 -3.13
CA GLU A 366 -9.56 -18.98 -2.56
C GLU A 366 -10.96 -18.81 -3.17
N HIS A 367 -11.37 -17.56 -3.39
CA HIS A 367 -12.65 -17.26 -4.02
C HIS A 367 -12.71 -17.73 -5.49
N LEU A 368 -11.63 -17.54 -6.26
CA LEU A 368 -11.55 -18.02 -7.65
C LEU A 368 -11.60 -19.55 -7.72
N GLU A 369 -10.90 -20.23 -6.79
CA GLU A 369 -10.94 -21.68 -6.68
C GLU A 369 -12.35 -22.19 -6.32
N ALA A 370 -12.98 -21.58 -5.32
CA ALA A 370 -14.35 -21.90 -4.92
C ALA A 370 -15.38 -21.65 -6.04
N SER A 371 -15.15 -20.62 -6.86
CA SER A 371 -15.95 -20.28 -8.04
C SER A 371 -15.62 -21.14 -9.27
N ARG A 372 -14.72 -22.12 -9.14
CA ARG A 372 -14.29 -23.04 -10.20
C ARG A 372 -13.73 -22.31 -11.45
N VAL A 373 -13.06 -21.20 -11.24
CA VAL A 373 -12.27 -20.58 -12.31
C VAL A 373 -11.03 -21.44 -12.53
N ILE A 374 -10.87 -21.98 -13.72
CA ILE A 374 -9.83 -22.98 -14.03
C ILE A 374 -8.83 -22.36 -14.99
N PRO A 375 -7.50 -22.51 -14.74
CA PRO A 375 -6.47 -22.10 -15.69
C PRO A 375 -6.66 -22.74 -17.05
N SER A 376 -6.65 -21.93 -18.10
CA SER A 376 -6.86 -22.37 -19.49
C SER A 376 -5.51 -22.54 -20.21
N ARG A 377 -5.28 -23.72 -20.80
CA ARG A 377 -4.08 -23.96 -21.62
C ARG A 377 -4.07 -23.11 -22.90
N ALA A 378 -5.21 -22.82 -23.47
CA ALA A 378 -5.30 -22.01 -24.69
C ALA A 378 -4.90 -20.55 -24.47
N ALA A 379 -5.14 -20.00 -23.27
CA ALA A 379 -4.73 -18.65 -22.91
C ALA A 379 -3.20 -18.53 -22.75
N ALA A 380 -2.50 -19.60 -22.38
CA ALA A 380 -1.07 -19.58 -22.08
C ALA A 380 -0.16 -19.31 -23.29
N GLU A 381 -0.67 -19.47 -24.51
CA GLU A 381 0.13 -19.33 -25.75
C GLU A 381 0.03 -17.93 -26.37
N GLN A 382 -0.80 -17.03 -25.80
CA GLN A 382 -1.05 -15.72 -26.40
C GLN A 382 -0.05 -14.67 -25.92
N ASN A 383 0.54 -13.95 -26.87
CA ASN A 383 1.47 -12.85 -26.60
C ASN A 383 0.83 -11.51 -26.94
N PHE A 384 0.71 -10.64 -25.95
CA PHE A 384 0.11 -9.31 -26.06
C PHE A 384 1.12 -8.21 -26.41
N SER A 385 2.44 -8.48 -26.38
CA SER A 385 3.49 -7.47 -26.63
C SER A 385 3.47 -6.89 -28.05
N GLY A 386 2.78 -7.53 -28.98
CA GLY A 386 2.57 -7.00 -30.33
C GLY A 386 1.45 -5.96 -30.46
N VAL A 387 0.60 -5.83 -29.43
CA VAL A 387 -0.61 -4.97 -29.46
C VAL A 387 -0.72 -4.02 -28.26
N LEU A 388 0.00 -4.28 -27.16
CA LEU A 388 0.04 -3.47 -25.96
C LEU A 388 1.47 -3.11 -25.58
N GLU A 389 1.68 -1.88 -25.14
CA GLU A 389 2.96 -1.42 -24.64
C GLU A 389 3.19 -1.86 -23.18
N ALA A 390 4.46 -2.02 -22.80
CA ALA A 390 4.80 -2.34 -21.43
C ALA A 390 4.66 -1.10 -20.52
N ALA A 391 3.98 -1.25 -19.38
CA ALA A 391 3.88 -0.18 -18.39
C ALA A 391 5.21 0.08 -17.67
N GLU A 392 5.52 1.33 -17.37
CA GLU A 392 6.70 1.77 -16.63
C GLU A 392 6.42 1.92 -15.14
N ILE A 393 7.44 1.73 -14.30
CA ILE A 393 7.35 2.02 -12.86
C ILE A 393 7.47 3.53 -12.65
N ALA A 394 6.65 4.08 -11.77
CA ALA A 394 6.73 5.47 -11.37
C ALA A 394 7.96 5.73 -10.48
N THR A 395 8.35 6.99 -10.39
CA THR A 395 9.41 7.46 -9.48
C THR A 395 8.81 7.99 -8.18
N SER A 396 9.57 7.91 -7.09
CA SER A 396 9.16 8.50 -5.83
C SER A 396 9.16 10.04 -5.91
N ARG A 397 8.37 10.70 -5.07
CA ARG A 397 8.24 12.16 -5.11
C ARG A 397 9.53 12.90 -4.75
N TRP A 398 10.44 12.25 -4.03
CA TRP A 398 11.70 12.82 -3.59
C TRP A 398 12.92 12.45 -4.46
N GLU A 399 12.73 11.69 -5.53
CA GLU A 399 13.77 11.37 -6.51
C GLU A 399 14.06 12.50 -7.49
#